data_95fd01dc3f1968c4b4868f586ebb3f25
#
_entry.id   95fd01dc3f1968c4b4868f586ebb3f25
#
_cell.length_a   1.000
_cell.length_b   1.000
_cell.length_c   1.000
_cell.angle_alpha   90.00
_cell.angle_beta   90.00
_cell.angle_gamma   90.00
#
_symmetry.space_group_name_H-M   'P 1'
#
loop_
_entity.id
_entity.type
_entity.pdbx_description
1 polymer ?
#
loop_
_entity_poly.entity_id
_entity_poly.type
_entity_poly.pdbx_seq_one_letter_code
_entity_poly.pdbx_strand_id
1 'polypeptide(L)'
;MGPFPHAAPKATISAQNPAGTDGFEFVEFAHPQPDDLRALFSRMGYSLTARHKTRAVELWQQGDITYILNDDPDSHARRFVDEHGPCASSMGWRVVDAALAFAHAVRMGATPYSGAKT
;
A
#
# COMPACT_ATOMS: atom_id res chain seq x y z
N MET A 1 -1.87 -2.38 23.96
CA MET A 1 -1.19 -2.20 22.70
C MET A 1 -0.50 -0.85 22.68
N GLY A 2 0.72 -0.78 22.16
CA GLY A 2 1.45 0.48 22.08
C GLY A 2 0.74 1.50 21.17
N PRO A 3 1.23 2.74 21.13
CA PRO A 3 0.64 3.75 20.28
C PRO A 3 0.77 3.33 18.82
N PHE A 4 -0.32 3.49 18.10
CA PHE A 4 -0.34 3.24 16.69
C PHE A 4 0.35 4.39 15.95
N PRO A 5 0.77 4.18 14.70
CA PRO A 5 1.37 5.24 13.90
C PRO A 5 0.55 6.53 13.85
N HIS A 6 -0.78 6.44 13.86
CA HIS A 6 -1.64 7.63 13.89
C HIS A 6 -1.52 8.44 15.15
N ALA A 7 -1.25 7.79 16.31
CA ALA A 7 -1.16 8.46 17.59
C ALA A 7 0.27 8.93 17.89
N ALA A 8 1.25 8.45 17.14
CA ALA A 8 2.64 8.86 17.31
C ALA A 8 2.83 10.30 16.80
N PRO A 9 3.83 11.03 17.33
CA PRO A 9 4.19 12.32 16.74
C PRO A 9 4.52 12.15 15.27
N LYS A 10 4.00 13.04 14.42
CA LYS A 10 4.26 12.97 13.00
C LYS A 10 5.70 13.37 12.72
N ALA A 11 6.28 12.76 11.69
CA ALA A 11 7.58 13.14 11.20
C ALA A 11 7.57 14.59 10.71
N THR A 12 8.73 15.21 10.70
CA THR A 12 8.90 16.56 10.14
C THR A 12 9.79 16.50 8.91
N ILE A 13 9.53 17.40 7.98
CA ILE A 13 10.40 17.56 6.81
C ILE A 13 11.70 18.23 7.28
N SER A 14 12.82 17.59 6.94
CA SER A 14 14.15 18.07 7.36
C SER A 14 15.19 17.67 6.32
N ALA A 15 16.43 18.13 6.52
CA ALA A 15 17.55 17.72 5.65
C ALA A 15 17.80 16.20 5.70
N GLN A 16 17.52 15.57 6.84
CA GLN A 16 17.64 14.13 7.01
C GLN A 16 16.42 13.35 6.53
N ASN A 17 15.31 14.03 6.37
CA ASN A 17 14.04 13.43 5.89
C ASN A 17 13.34 14.39 4.93
N PRO A 18 13.94 14.65 3.77
CA PRO A 18 13.42 15.68 2.86
C PRO A 18 12.09 15.34 2.22
N ALA A 19 11.74 14.05 2.09
CA ALA A 19 10.45 13.64 1.58
C ALA A 19 9.37 13.63 2.67
N GLY A 20 9.73 13.80 3.94
CA GLY A 20 8.79 13.79 5.04
C GLY A 20 8.14 12.43 5.28
N THR A 21 8.89 11.34 5.08
CA THR A 21 8.35 9.99 5.27
C THR A 21 8.04 9.72 6.74
N ASP A 22 6.93 9.03 6.98
CA ASP A 22 6.40 8.78 8.31
C ASP A 22 5.86 7.34 8.43
N GLY A 23 6.63 6.38 7.90
CA GLY A 23 6.27 4.96 7.93
C GLY A 23 5.49 4.51 6.71
N PHE A 24 4.95 3.30 6.80
CA PHE A 24 4.18 2.71 5.73
C PHE A 24 2.70 3.03 5.88
N GLU A 25 2.03 3.32 4.79
CA GLU A 25 0.58 3.47 4.76
C GLU A 25 -0.11 2.15 4.46
N PHE A 26 0.40 1.41 3.48
CA PHE A 26 -0.15 0.09 3.12
C PHE A 26 0.88 -0.74 2.38
N VAL A 27 0.60 -2.06 2.32
CA VAL A 27 1.26 -2.98 1.39
C VAL A 27 0.17 -3.62 0.54
N GLU A 28 0.35 -3.63 -0.78
CA GLU A 28 -0.55 -4.26 -1.72
C GLU A 28 -0.03 -5.64 -2.08
N PHE A 29 -0.93 -6.63 -2.02
CA PHE A 29 -0.63 -8.02 -2.35
C PHE A 29 -1.46 -8.48 -3.54
N ALA A 30 -0.88 -9.37 -4.32
CA ALA A 30 -1.56 -10.08 -5.40
C ALA A 30 -1.20 -11.56 -5.38
N HIS A 31 -2.13 -12.41 -5.79
CA HIS A 31 -1.97 -13.87 -5.74
C HIS A 31 -2.80 -14.49 -6.85
N PRO A 32 -2.29 -15.55 -7.54
CA PRO A 32 -3.11 -16.27 -8.55
C PRO A 32 -4.37 -16.89 -7.95
N GLN A 33 -4.33 -17.27 -6.66
CA GLN A 33 -5.48 -17.75 -5.91
C GLN A 33 -5.70 -16.80 -4.73
N PRO A 34 -6.44 -15.70 -4.90
CA PRO A 34 -6.58 -14.69 -3.84
C PRO A 34 -7.21 -15.23 -2.54
N ASP A 35 -8.00 -16.30 -2.61
CA ASP A 35 -8.55 -16.92 -1.40
C ASP A 35 -7.46 -17.45 -0.45
N ASP A 36 -6.29 -17.83 -0.97
CA ASP A 36 -5.17 -18.24 -0.13
C ASP A 36 -4.69 -17.09 0.75
N LEU A 37 -4.64 -15.87 0.20
CA LEU A 37 -4.29 -14.69 1.00
C LEU A 37 -5.39 -14.31 1.97
N ARG A 38 -6.65 -14.42 1.57
CA ARG A 38 -7.77 -14.14 2.48
C ARG A 38 -7.73 -15.04 3.70
N ALA A 39 -7.48 -16.33 3.48
CA ALA A 39 -7.34 -17.29 4.57
C ALA A 39 -6.15 -16.95 5.47
N LEU A 40 -5.01 -16.60 4.87
CA LEU A 40 -3.80 -16.25 5.62
C LEU A 40 -4.03 -14.99 6.45
N PHE A 41 -4.60 -13.93 5.86
CA PHE A 41 -4.87 -12.68 6.57
C PHE A 41 -5.81 -12.91 7.75
N SER A 42 -6.85 -13.72 7.55
CA SER A 42 -7.79 -14.06 8.63
C SER A 42 -7.08 -14.79 9.78
N ARG A 43 -6.21 -15.76 9.45
CA ARG A 43 -5.45 -16.47 10.48
C ARG A 43 -4.48 -15.58 11.24
N MET A 44 -3.94 -14.55 10.56
CA MET A 44 -3.04 -13.57 11.19
C MET A 44 -3.79 -12.54 12.05
N GLY A 45 -5.12 -12.53 12.02
CA GLY A 45 -5.93 -11.59 12.80
C GLY A 45 -6.37 -10.36 12.04
N TYR A 46 -6.19 -10.31 10.72
CA TYR A 46 -6.70 -9.22 9.90
C TYR A 46 -8.17 -9.40 9.62
N SER A 47 -8.88 -8.28 9.49
CA SER A 47 -10.30 -8.26 9.12
C SER A 47 -10.49 -7.56 7.78
N LEU A 48 -11.40 -8.07 6.97
CA LEU A 48 -11.82 -7.37 5.76
C LEU A 48 -12.67 -6.17 6.16
N THR A 49 -12.16 -4.96 5.93
CA THR A 49 -12.81 -3.73 6.38
C THR A 49 -13.49 -2.95 5.26
N ALA A 50 -13.08 -3.14 4.01
CA ALA A 50 -13.67 -2.45 2.87
C ALA A 50 -13.42 -3.18 1.56
N ARG A 51 -14.29 -2.94 0.59
CA ARG A 51 -14.13 -3.35 -0.79
C ARG A 51 -14.30 -2.15 -1.68
N HIS A 52 -13.51 -2.11 -2.76
CA HIS A 52 -13.68 -1.08 -3.77
C HIS A 52 -15.06 -1.23 -4.44
N LYS A 53 -15.68 -0.11 -4.77
CA LYS A 53 -17.06 -0.13 -5.32
C LYS A 53 -17.16 -0.78 -6.69
N THR A 54 -16.12 -0.67 -7.51
CA THR A 54 -16.16 -1.09 -8.92
C THR A 54 -15.03 -2.02 -9.32
N ARG A 55 -14.02 -2.21 -8.47
CA ARG A 55 -12.86 -3.05 -8.77
C ARG A 55 -12.72 -4.16 -7.75
N ALA A 56 -12.07 -5.24 -8.14
CA ALA A 56 -11.81 -6.38 -7.25
C ALA A 56 -10.62 -6.08 -6.34
N VAL A 57 -10.77 -5.10 -5.46
CA VAL A 57 -9.76 -4.64 -4.51
C VAL A 57 -10.37 -4.62 -3.12
N GLU A 58 -9.65 -5.22 -2.16
CA GLU A 58 -10.09 -5.36 -0.78
C GLU A 58 -9.10 -4.74 0.18
N LEU A 59 -9.62 -4.17 1.24
CA LEU A 59 -8.85 -3.58 2.33
C LEU A 59 -8.92 -4.49 3.54
N TRP A 60 -7.77 -4.94 4.02
CA TRP A 60 -7.62 -5.81 5.19
C TRP A 60 -6.82 -5.08 6.25
N GLN A 61 -7.31 -5.06 7.47
CA GLN A 61 -6.68 -4.28 8.54
C GLN A 61 -6.56 -5.05 9.83
N GLN A 62 -5.48 -4.77 10.55
CA GLN A 62 -5.27 -5.18 11.93
C GLN A 62 -4.63 -4.01 12.65
N GLY A 63 -5.37 -3.37 13.58
CA GLY A 63 -4.93 -2.11 14.17
C GLY A 63 -4.72 -1.07 13.10
N ASP A 64 -3.53 -0.48 13.07
CA ASP A 64 -3.16 0.52 12.07
C ASP A 64 -2.41 -0.08 10.87
N ILE A 65 -2.29 -1.40 10.81
CA ILE A 65 -1.64 -2.05 9.69
C ILE A 65 -2.68 -2.33 8.62
N THR A 66 -2.40 -1.86 7.40
CA THR A 66 -3.31 -1.98 6.26
C THR A 66 -2.66 -2.80 5.15
N TYR A 67 -3.35 -3.85 4.73
CA TYR A 67 -3.02 -4.63 3.55
C TYR A 67 -4.11 -4.41 2.50
N ILE A 68 -3.69 -4.31 1.26
CA ILE A 68 -4.60 -4.28 0.11
C ILE A 68 -4.43 -5.61 -0.62
N LEU A 69 -5.54 -6.29 -0.87
CA LEU A 69 -5.58 -7.45 -1.77
C LEU A 69 -6.17 -6.99 -3.09
N ASN A 70 -5.36 -7.00 -4.13
CA ASN A 70 -5.77 -6.54 -5.45
C ASN A 70 -5.89 -7.74 -6.39
N ASP A 71 -7.13 -8.06 -6.75
CA ASP A 71 -7.46 -9.13 -7.71
C ASP A 71 -8.09 -8.55 -8.98
N ASP A 72 -7.95 -7.26 -9.22
CA ASP A 72 -8.48 -6.60 -10.41
C ASP A 72 -7.71 -7.09 -11.65
N PRO A 73 -8.40 -7.70 -12.63
CA PRO A 73 -7.74 -8.21 -13.83
C PRO A 73 -7.07 -7.12 -14.67
N ASP A 74 -7.51 -5.87 -14.53
CA ASP A 74 -6.95 -4.74 -15.27
C ASP A 74 -6.12 -3.85 -14.34
N SER A 75 -5.06 -4.42 -13.77
CA SER A 75 -4.23 -3.70 -12.81
C SER A 75 -2.75 -4.05 -12.98
N HIS A 76 -1.89 -3.14 -12.48
CA HIS A 76 -0.45 -3.41 -12.37
C HIS A 76 -0.19 -4.67 -11.53
N ALA A 77 -0.95 -4.84 -10.45
CA ALA A 77 -0.82 -6.00 -9.57
C ALA A 77 -1.04 -7.31 -10.33
N ARG A 78 -2.05 -7.36 -11.22
CA ARG A 78 -2.31 -8.55 -12.04
C ARG A 78 -1.14 -8.82 -12.99
N ARG A 79 -0.64 -7.80 -13.66
CA ARG A 79 0.50 -7.96 -14.57
C ARG A 79 1.74 -8.44 -13.81
N PHE A 80 1.95 -7.89 -12.61
CA PHE A 80 3.10 -8.24 -11.78
C PHE A 80 3.00 -9.69 -11.28
N VAL A 81 1.82 -10.12 -10.82
CA VAL A 81 1.64 -11.49 -10.34
C VAL A 81 1.73 -12.51 -11.45
N ASP A 82 1.30 -12.17 -12.65
CA ASP A 82 1.40 -13.06 -13.82
C ASP A 82 2.86 -13.34 -14.18
N GLU A 83 3.74 -12.36 -13.97
CA GLU A 83 5.18 -12.54 -14.23
C GLU A 83 5.93 -13.19 -13.08
N HIS A 84 5.57 -12.86 -11.84
CA HIS A 84 6.41 -13.17 -10.67
C HIS A 84 5.74 -14.13 -9.68
N GLY A 85 4.47 -14.46 -9.86
CA GLY A 85 3.73 -15.26 -8.89
C GLY A 85 3.26 -14.46 -7.68
N PRO A 86 2.83 -15.13 -6.59
CA PRO A 86 2.36 -14.44 -5.40
C PRO A 86 3.36 -13.40 -4.91
N CYS A 87 2.89 -12.18 -4.65
CA CYS A 87 3.81 -11.08 -4.39
C CYS A 87 3.17 -9.93 -3.65
N ALA A 88 4.04 -9.08 -3.06
CA ALA A 88 3.71 -7.73 -2.68
C ALA A 88 4.00 -6.85 -3.91
N SER A 89 2.95 -6.40 -4.58
CA SER A 89 3.07 -5.72 -5.87
C SER A 89 3.39 -4.24 -5.74
N SER A 90 3.04 -3.63 -4.63
CA SER A 90 3.33 -2.23 -4.35
C SER A 90 3.22 -1.95 -2.85
N MET A 91 3.72 -0.78 -2.46
CA MET A 91 3.55 -0.29 -1.09
C MET A 91 3.32 1.22 -1.12
N GLY A 92 2.56 1.70 -0.14
CA GLY A 92 2.37 3.12 0.08
C GLY A 92 3.21 3.60 1.26
N TRP A 93 3.83 4.75 1.10
CA TRP A 93 4.54 5.44 2.17
C TRP A 93 3.65 6.54 2.72
N ARG A 94 3.54 6.59 4.04
CA ARG A 94 2.90 7.74 4.67
C ARG A 94 3.90 8.89 4.68
N VAL A 95 3.44 10.07 4.28
CA VAL A 95 4.27 11.28 4.21
C VAL A 95 3.52 12.45 4.82
N VAL A 96 4.27 13.48 5.22
CA VAL A 96 3.70 14.71 5.79
C VAL A 96 2.88 15.47 4.74
N ASP A 97 3.40 15.53 3.50
CA ASP A 97 2.78 16.26 2.39
C ASP A 97 3.02 15.48 1.11
N ALA A 98 1.97 14.88 0.55
CA ALA A 98 2.09 13.99 -0.60
C ALA A 98 2.60 14.71 -1.85
N ALA A 99 2.13 15.93 -2.11
CA ALA A 99 2.57 16.69 -3.28
C ALA A 99 4.05 17.03 -3.20
N LEU A 100 4.52 17.44 -2.03
CA LEU A 100 5.91 17.77 -1.80
C LEU A 100 6.80 16.52 -1.91
N ALA A 101 6.37 15.39 -1.30
CA ALA A 101 7.11 14.14 -1.36
C ALA A 101 7.23 13.64 -2.81
N PHE A 102 6.14 13.72 -3.58
CA PHE A 102 6.14 13.35 -4.98
C PHE A 102 7.11 14.21 -5.80
N ALA A 103 7.05 15.54 -5.63
CA ALA A 103 7.94 16.45 -6.34
C ALA A 103 9.41 16.18 -5.98
N HIS A 104 9.69 15.92 -4.71
CA HIS A 104 11.03 15.59 -4.25
C HIS A 104 11.52 14.28 -4.89
N ALA A 105 10.70 13.23 -4.87
CA ALA A 105 11.07 11.94 -5.45
C ALA A 105 11.39 12.06 -6.93
N VAL A 106 10.58 12.80 -7.69
CA VAL A 106 10.80 13.02 -9.12
C VAL A 106 12.11 13.79 -9.35
N ARG A 107 12.37 14.83 -8.57
CA ARG A 107 13.64 15.57 -8.66
C ARG A 107 14.85 14.66 -8.40
N MET A 108 14.70 13.67 -7.52
CA MET A 108 15.77 12.73 -7.18
C MET A 108 15.86 11.55 -8.13
N GLY A 109 15.05 11.51 -9.19
CA GLY A 109 15.16 10.53 -10.26
C GLY A 109 14.08 9.46 -10.31
N ALA A 110 13.06 9.55 -9.46
CA ALA A 110 11.95 8.61 -9.53
C ALA A 110 11.11 8.83 -10.79
N THR A 111 10.63 7.75 -11.38
CA THR A 111 9.75 7.82 -12.54
C THR A 111 8.30 7.81 -12.07
N PRO A 112 7.51 8.85 -12.40
CA PRO A 112 6.10 8.86 -12.05
C PRO A 112 5.36 7.69 -12.70
N TYR A 113 4.46 7.05 -11.96
CA TYR A 113 3.62 6.00 -12.51
C TYR A 113 2.52 6.62 -13.38
N SER A 114 2.42 6.13 -14.62
CA SER A 114 1.46 6.65 -15.61
C SER A 114 0.37 5.64 -15.96
N GLY A 115 0.14 4.66 -15.10
CA GLY A 115 -0.90 3.65 -15.32
C GLY A 115 -2.31 4.22 -15.27
N ALA A 116 -3.29 3.34 -15.50
CA ALA A 116 -4.69 3.73 -15.52
C ALA A 116 -5.09 4.37 -14.19
N LYS A 117 -5.81 5.48 -14.28
CA LYS A 117 -6.37 6.13 -13.11
C LYS A 117 -7.61 5.38 -12.67
N THR A 118 -7.75 5.24 -11.40
CA THR A 118 -8.94 4.60 -10.81
C THR A 118 -10.05 5.61 -10.60
#